data_08723568e82595afbabae752d9cf64ed
#
_entry.id   08723568e82595afbabae752d9cf64ed
#
_cell.length_a   1.000
_cell.length_b   1.000
_cell.length_c   1.000
_cell.angle_alpha   90.00
_cell.angle_beta   90.00
_cell.angle_gamma   90.00
#
_symmetry.space_group_name_H-M   'P 1'
#
loop_
_entity.id
_entity.type
_entity.pdbx_description
1 polymer ?
#
loop_
_entity_poly.entity_id
_entity_poly.type
_entity_poly.pdbx_seq_one_letter_code
_entity_poly.pdbx_strand_id
1 'polypeptide(L)'
;MNESNIARRNSHWGKKIFITLSFIVLTGLTVFSTFFIIKKTQEKKITIKSIKEAWNNGYDYNTVYNLSKSFLEENPYNNTALTYHGYACFFLAVAQNDNFQTQEYLDECINNLRLALYDASKSAAPQIEYMLGKAYFYKNSVSTYFYSDLAVRYLTLAKEHGYQADDIAEYLGLSYAALDMTMESISSFTEALLVRESDSLLLSIAEQYYKAKEYAASIQYLYRIINNTENEEMLLKSHILLGNIYIDTEDYDGALNEFNAVIENNDNSADAHYGIGLIYEKQNNNVKARAEWRKALKIQPNHAGSLKKLYNN
;
A
#
# COMPACT_ATOMS: atom_id res chain seq x y z
N MET A 1 -46.50 42.75 -73.45
CA MET A 1 -46.65 41.37 -72.88
C MET A 1 -45.24 40.82 -72.74
N ASN A 2 -44.68 40.68 -71.54
CA ASN A 2 -43.66 39.56 -71.22
C ASN A 2 -42.88 39.78 -69.91
N GLU A 3 -43.11 40.82 -69.10
CA GLU A 3 -42.38 40.96 -67.81
C GLU A 3 -43.03 40.16 -66.68
N SER A 4 -44.33 39.89 -66.69
CA SER A 4 -45.03 39.20 -65.59
C SER A 4 -44.77 37.69 -65.61
N ASN A 5 -44.33 37.08 -66.70
CA ASN A 5 -44.04 35.66 -66.79
C ASN A 5 -42.61 35.30 -66.34
N ILE A 6 -41.66 36.23 -66.41
CA ILE A 6 -40.31 35.99 -65.97
C ILE A 6 -40.23 36.04 -64.45
N ALA A 7 -40.90 36.97 -63.79
CA ALA A 7 -40.97 37.10 -62.34
C ALA A 7 -41.61 35.86 -61.63
N ARG A 8 -42.69 35.30 -62.24
CA ARG A 8 -43.35 34.09 -61.74
C ARG A 8 -42.46 32.84 -61.88
N ARG A 9 -41.66 32.74 -62.94
CA ARG A 9 -40.78 31.59 -63.20
C ARG A 9 -39.63 31.61 -62.24
N ASN A 10 -39.02 32.71 -61.86
CA ASN A 10 -37.97 32.85 -60.87
C ASN A 10 -38.43 32.56 -59.43
N SER A 11 -39.67 32.93 -59.07
CA SER A 11 -40.27 32.64 -57.77
C SER A 11 -40.44 31.10 -57.54
N HIS A 12 -40.84 30.38 -58.60
CA HIS A 12 -40.96 28.91 -58.49
C HIS A 12 -39.62 28.18 -58.42
N TRP A 13 -38.58 28.73 -59.02
CA TRP A 13 -37.26 28.14 -59.01
C TRP A 13 -36.56 28.31 -57.63
N GLY A 14 -36.67 29.49 -57.03
CA GLY A 14 -36.21 29.74 -55.66
C GLY A 14 -36.88 28.86 -54.61
N LYS A 15 -38.23 28.65 -54.75
CA LYS A 15 -38.95 27.71 -53.87
C LYS A 15 -38.47 26.25 -54.02
N LYS A 16 -38.19 25.81 -55.25
CA LYS A 16 -37.67 24.46 -55.49
C LYS A 16 -36.27 24.26 -54.92
N ILE A 17 -35.38 25.27 -55.05
CA ILE A 17 -34.02 25.22 -54.47
C ILE A 17 -34.12 25.21 -52.95
N PHE A 18 -34.98 26.01 -52.33
CA PHE A 18 -35.18 26.03 -50.89
C PHE A 18 -35.69 24.69 -50.34
N ILE A 19 -36.65 24.06 -51.03
CA ILE A 19 -37.21 22.75 -50.66
C ILE A 19 -36.11 21.64 -50.78
N THR A 20 -35.31 21.66 -51.87
CA THR A 20 -34.23 20.70 -52.04
C THR A 20 -33.11 20.87 -51.00
N LEU A 21 -32.73 22.10 -50.68
CA LEU A 21 -31.78 22.40 -49.61
C LEU A 21 -32.28 21.95 -48.21
N SER A 22 -33.55 22.23 -47.90
CA SER A 22 -34.19 21.80 -46.66
C SER A 22 -34.24 20.25 -46.56
N PHE A 23 -34.50 19.57 -47.67
CA PHE A 23 -34.50 18.10 -47.72
C PHE A 23 -33.10 17.53 -47.52
N ILE A 24 -32.05 18.13 -48.10
CA ILE A 24 -30.65 17.73 -47.91
C ILE A 24 -30.22 17.93 -46.43
N VAL A 25 -30.59 19.05 -45.82
CA VAL A 25 -30.31 19.31 -44.41
C VAL A 25 -31.02 18.31 -43.49
N LEU A 26 -32.30 18.03 -43.78
CA LEU A 26 -33.07 17.07 -42.99
C LEU A 26 -32.52 15.65 -43.10
N THR A 27 -32.14 15.20 -44.32
CA THR A 27 -31.50 13.90 -44.52
C THR A 27 -30.12 13.84 -43.91
N GLY A 28 -29.33 14.91 -43.95
CA GLY A 28 -28.05 15.01 -43.23
C GLY A 28 -28.20 14.86 -41.72
N LEU A 29 -29.19 15.54 -41.13
CA LEU A 29 -29.50 15.42 -39.70
C LEU A 29 -30.00 14.03 -39.32
N THR A 30 -30.81 13.39 -40.13
CA THR A 30 -31.25 12.00 -39.85
C THR A 30 -30.12 11.00 -39.98
N VAL A 31 -29.23 11.11 -40.96
CA VAL A 31 -28.04 10.25 -41.11
C VAL A 31 -27.08 10.47 -39.94
N PHE A 32 -26.88 11.74 -39.53
CA PHE A 32 -26.03 12.05 -38.36
C PHE A 32 -26.60 11.50 -37.06
N SER A 33 -27.92 11.67 -36.85
CA SER A 33 -28.59 11.11 -35.66
C SER A 33 -28.58 9.59 -35.64
N THR A 34 -28.83 8.94 -36.78
CA THR A 34 -28.75 7.47 -36.87
C THR A 34 -27.32 6.96 -36.69
N PHE A 35 -26.31 7.63 -37.24
CA PHE A 35 -24.91 7.32 -36.99
C PHE A 35 -24.53 7.45 -35.49
N PHE A 36 -25.00 8.51 -34.84
CA PHE A 36 -24.77 8.73 -33.41
C PHE A 36 -25.46 7.68 -32.54
N ILE A 37 -26.71 7.32 -32.90
CA ILE A 37 -27.46 6.23 -32.23
C ILE A 37 -26.75 4.87 -32.43
N ILE A 38 -26.31 4.56 -33.66
CA ILE A 38 -25.62 3.31 -33.98
C ILE A 38 -24.28 3.26 -33.25
N LYS A 39 -23.52 4.37 -33.19
CA LYS A 39 -22.27 4.46 -32.43
C LYS A 39 -22.52 4.21 -30.95
N LYS A 40 -23.53 4.83 -30.35
CA LYS A 40 -23.93 4.65 -28.95
C LYS A 40 -24.44 3.23 -28.64
N THR A 41 -25.09 2.57 -29.59
CA THR A 41 -25.56 1.18 -29.44
C THR A 41 -24.46 0.14 -29.70
N GLN A 42 -23.39 0.50 -30.42
CA GLN A 42 -22.22 -0.36 -30.64
C GLN A 42 -21.18 -0.26 -29.51
N GLU A 43 -21.26 0.73 -28.63
CA GLU A 43 -20.48 0.71 -27.39
C GLU A 43 -20.93 -0.52 -26.59
N LYS A 44 -20.04 -1.52 -26.49
CA LYS A 44 -20.30 -2.73 -25.72
C LYS A 44 -20.75 -2.31 -24.33
N LYS A 45 -22.02 -2.54 -24.01
CA LYS A 45 -22.56 -2.22 -22.70
C LYS A 45 -21.72 -2.94 -21.65
N ILE A 46 -21.05 -2.17 -20.77
CA ILE A 46 -20.28 -2.72 -19.68
C ILE A 46 -21.23 -3.49 -18.76
N THR A 47 -20.85 -4.69 -18.37
CA THR A 47 -21.65 -5.57 -17.53
C THR A 47 -20.81 -6.10 -16.37
N ILE A 48 -21.46 -6.54 -15.30
CA ILE A 48 -20.79 -7.24 -14.20
C ILE A 48 -20.02 -8.47 -14.72
N LYS A 49 -20.51 -9.13 -15.76
CA LYS A 49 -19.83 -10.26 -16.36
C LYS A 49 -18.49 -9.83 -16.97
N SER A 50 -18.44 -8.71 -17.69
CA SER A 50 -17.18 -8.22 -18.28
C SER A 50 -16.15 -7.80 -17.22
N ILE A 51 -16.58 -7.26 -16.08
CA ILE A 51 -15.70 -6.94 -14.94
C ILE A 51 -15.11 -8.24 -14.36
N LYS A 52 -15.95 -9.25 -14.12
CA LYS A 52 -15.50 -10.55 -13.60
C LYS A 52 -14.57 -11.27 -14.55
N GLU A 53 -14.85 -11.22 -15.85
CA GLU A 53 -13.98 -11.80 -16.88
C GLU A 53 -12.61 -11.11 -16.89
N ALA A 54 -12.55 -9.78 -16.81
CA ALA A 54 -11.29 -9.05 -16.73
C ALA A 54 -10.49 -9.41 -15.47
N TRP A 55 -11.18 -9.57 -14.33
CA TRP A 55 -10.54 -10.02 -13.08
C TRP A 55 -9.93 -11.42 -13.22
N ASN A 56 -10.67 -12.36 -13.82
CA ASN A 56 -10.24 -13.76 -13.95
C ASN A 56 -9.21 -13.98 -15.06
N ASN A 57 -9.13 -13.10 -16.05
CA ASN A 57 -8.23 -13.21 -17.22
C ASN A 57 -6.84 -12.60 -16.97
N GLY A 58 -6.16 -13.02 -15.90
CA GLY A 58 -4.76 -12.65 -15.66
C GLY A 58 -4.55 -11.42 -14.79
N TYR A 59 -5.56 -11.03 -13.99
CA TYR A 59 -5.46 -9.94 -13.01
C TYR A 59 -5.05 -8.60 -13.63
N ASP A 60 -5.65 -8.23 -14.77
CA ASP A 60 -5.48 -6.90 -15.36
C ASP A 60 -6.26 -5.85 -14.55
N TYR A 61 -5.64 -5.40 -13.47
CA TYR A 61 -6.25 -4.46 -12.53
C TYR A 61 -6.62 -3.13 -13.18
N ASN A 62 -5.88 -2.67 -14.19
CA ASN A 62 -6.22 -1.46 -14.94
C ASN A 62 -7.53 -1.61 -15.72
N THR A 63 -7.70 -2.74 -16.41
CA THR A 63 -8.96 -3.03 -17.12
C THR A 63 -10.12 -3.18 -16.15
N VAL A 64 -9.94 -3.88 -15.02
CA VAL A 64 -10.98 -4.02 -13.98
C VAL A 64 -11.35 -2.65 -13.42
N TYR A 65 -10.38 -1.80 -13.09
CA TYR A 65 -10.59 -0.44 -12.61
C TYR A 65 -11.44 0.38 -13.57
N ASN A 66 -11.05 0.42 -14.87
CA ASN A 66 -11.74 1.22 -15.87
C ASN A 66 -13.17 0.72 -16.13
N LEU A 67 -13.36 -0.59 -16.27
CA LEU A 67 -14.68 -1.19 -16.49
C LEU A 67 -15.60 -0.97 -15.27
N SER A 68 -15.10 -1.20 -14.05
CA SER A 68 -15.90 -1.04 -12.85
C SER A 68 -16.22 0.44 -12.58
N LYS A 69 -15.29 1.35 -12.81
CA LYS A 69 -15.51 2.80 -12.71
C LYS A 69 -16.63 3.27 -13.63
N SER A 70 -16.54 2.94 -14.92
CA SER A 70 -17.57 3.32 -15.90
C SER A 70 -18.92 2.64 -15.60
N PHE A 71 -18.92 1.41 -15.08
CA PHE A 71 -20.17 0.75 -14.68
C PHE A 71 -20.83 1.45 -13.47
N LEU A 72 -20.01 1.91 -12.52
CA LEU A 72 -20.46 2.60 -11.30
C LEU A 72 -21.03 4.01 -11.60
N GLU A 73 -20.66 4.66 -12.69
CA GLU A 73 -21.27 5.93 -13.13
C GLU A 73 -22.78 5.78 -13.37
N GLU A 74 -23.22 4.63 -13.93
CA GLU A 74 -24.63 4.34 -14.14
C GLU A 74 -25.28 3.59 -12.95
N ASN A 75 -24.49 2.86 -12.17
CA ASN A 75 -24.95 1.97 -11.10
C ASN A 75 -24.12 2.16 -9.81
N PRO A 76 -24.18 3.33 -9.14
CA PRO A 76 -23.23 3.76 -8.10
C PRO A 76 -23.22 2.87 -6.84
N TYR A 77 -24.28 2.10 -6.61
CA TYR A 77 -24.42 1.23 -5.43
C TYR A 77 -24.40 -0.26 -5.77
N ASN A 78 -23.91 -0.63 -6.96
CA ASN A 78 -23.80 -2.05 -7.29
C ASN A 78 -22.69 -2.71 -6.46
N ASN A 79 -23.07 -3.52 -5.50
CA ASN A 79 -22.15 -4.14 -4.53
C ASN A 79 -20.99 -4.91 -5.21
N THR A 80 -21.29 -5.70 -6.24
CA THR A 80 -20.25 -6.45 -6.97
C THR A 80 -19.27 -5.52 -7.67
N ALA A 81 -19.76 -4.47 -8.34
CA ALA A 81 -18.88 -3.51 -9.02
C ALA A 81 -18.01 -2.74 -8.02
N LEU A 82 -18.59 -2.29 -6.89
CA LEU A 82 -17.86 -1.64 -5.79
C LEU A 82 -16.74 -2.54 -5.24
N THR A 83 -17.03 -3.83 -5.06
CA THR A 83 -16.05 -4.81 -4.56
C THR A 83 -14.87 -4.96 -5.52
N TYR A 84 -15.13 -5.23 -6.81
CA TYR A 84 -14.06 -5.39 -7.80
C TYR A 84 -13.29 -4.10 -8.05
N HIS A 85 -13.99 -2.96 -8.01
CA HIS A 85 -13.34 -1.65 -8.11
C HIS A 85 -12.38 -1.41 -6.95
N GLY A 86 -12.84 -1.64 -5.72
CA GLY A 86 -12.01 -1.53 -4.52
C GLY A 86 -10.80 -2.47 -4.56
N TYR A 87 -10.97 -3.71 -5.01
CA TYR A 87 -9.84 -4.64 -5.17
C TYR A 87 -8.85 -4.16 -6.22
N ALA A 88 -9.32 -3.70 -7.37
CA ALA A 88 -8.44 -3.15 -8.41
C ALA A 88 -7.66 -1.94 -7.90
N CYS A 89 -8.32 -1.01 -7.21
CA CYS A 89 -7.66 0.14 -6.58
C CYS A 89 -6.56 -0.29 -5.60
N PHE A 90 -6.80 -1.31 -4.76
CA PHE A 90 -5.78 -1.83 -3.85
C PHE A 90 -4.53 -2.31 -4.58
N PHE A 91 -4.70 -3.16 -5.59
CA PHE A 91 -3.54 -3.69 -6.33
C PHE A 91 -2.84 -2.62 -7.16
N LEU A 92 -3.57 -1.64 -7.67
CA LEU A 92 -2.97 -0.48 -8.33
C LEU A 92 -2.19 0.39 -7.33
N ALA A 93 -2.71 0.58 -6.11
CA ALA A 93 -2.03 1.32 -5.06
C ALA A 93 -0.67 0.70 -4.69
N VAL A 94 -0.63 -0.62 -4.45
CA VAL A 94 0.61 -1.31 -4.06
C VAL A 94 1.63 -1.43 -5.19
N ALA A 95 1.22 -1.20 -6.44
CA ALA A 95 2.10 -1.17 -7.60
C ALA A 95 2.71 0.22 -7.86
N GLN A 96 2.29 1.28 -7.14
CA GLN A 96 2.82 2.63 -7.32
C GLN A 96 4.14 2.83 -6.57
N ASN A 97 5.01 3.68 -7.14
CA ASN A 97 6.21 4.18 -6.47
C ASN A 97 6.00 5.60 -5.89
N ASP A 98 4.91 6.26 -6.22
CA ASP A 98 4.57 7.60 -5.78
C ASP A 98 3.55 7.55 -4.64
N ASN A 99 3.90 8.13 -3.49
CA ASN A 99 3.07 8.12 -2.29
C ASN A 99 1.73 8.84 -2.50
N PHE A 100 1.67 9.89 -3.32
CA PHE A 100 0.44 10.61 -3.58
C PHE A 100 -0.55 9.74 -4.37
N GLN A 101 -0.08 9.11 -5.46
CA GLN A 101 -0.90 8.18 -6.25
C GLN A 101 -1.32 6.95 -5.44
N THR A 102 -0.39 6.41 -4.63
CA THR A 102 -0.72 5.31 -3.70
C THR A 102 -1.86 5.71 -2.76
N GLN A 103 -1.79 6.91 -2.18
CA GLN A 103 -2.83 7.40 -1.27
C GLN A 103 -4.17 7.59 -1.96
N GLU A 104 -4.20 8.16 -3.19
CA GLU A 104 -5.44 8.33 -3.96
C GLU A 104 -6.12 6.97 -4.23
N TYR A 105 -5.38 5.97 -4.71
CA TYR A 105 -5.93 4.63 -4.94
C TYR A 105 -6.39 3.96 -3.65
N LEU A 106 -5.67 4.12 -2.53
CA LEU A 106 -6.10 3.57 -1.23
C LEU A 106 -7.36 4.25 -0.72
N ASP A 107 -7.53 5.56 -0.92
CA ASP A 107 -8.74 6.27 -0.55
C ASP A 107 -9.94 5.81 -1.37
N GLU A 108 -9.77 5.66 -2.67
CA GLU A 108 -10.80 5.12 -3.56
C GLU A 108 -11.13 3.65 -3.21
N CYS A 109 -10.12 2.82 -2.93
CA CYS A 109 -10.28 1.45 -2.43
C CYS A 109 -11.13 1.39 -1.17
N ILE A 110 -10.74 2.13 -0.13
CA ILE A 110 -11.41 2.12 1.18
C ILE A 110 -12.85 2.60 1.06
N ASN A 111 -13.09 3.67 0.30
CA ASN A 111 -14.44 4.21 0.11
C ASN A 111 -15.36 3.20 -0.57
N ASN A 112 -14.91 2.57 -1.65
CA ASN A 112 -15.70 1.59 -2.38
C ASN A 112 -15.93 0.30 -1.58
N LEU A 113 -14.90 -0.22 -0.91
CA LEU A 113 -15.05 -1.43 -0.10
C LEU A 113 -15.93 -1.22 1.14
N ARG A 114 -15.90 -0.03 1.75
CA ARG A 114 -16.83 0.29 2.86
C ARG A 114 -18.27 0.33 2.39
N LEU A 115 -18.53 0.91 1.22
CA LEU A 115 -19.87 0.88 0.62
C LEU A 115 -20.30 -0.56 0.28
N ALA A 116 -19.39 -1.34 -0.32
CA ALA A 116 -19.65 -2.74 -0.63
C ALA A 116 -19.94 -3.57 0.64
N LEU A 117 -19.20 -3.33 1.72
CA LEU A 117 -19.38 -4.06 2.98
C LEU A 117 -20.75 -3.83 3.61
N TYR A 118 -21.33 -2.63 3.45
CA TYR A 118 -22.62 -2.29 4.04
C TYR A 118 -23.75 -3.23 3.62
N ASP A 119 -23.72 -3.70 2.36
CA ASP A 119 -24.74 -4.61 1.80
C ASP A 119 -24.11 -5.94 1.33
N ALA A 120 -23.00 -6.33 1.96
CA ALA A 120 -22.30 -7.56 1.61
C ALA A 120 -23.04 -8.79 2.16
N SER A 121 -23.09 -9.85 1.35
CA SER A 121 -23.52 -11.15 1.86
C SER A 121 -22.54 -11.67 2.91
N LYS A 122 -23.02 -12.54 3.82
CA LYS A 122 -22.19 -13.18 4.85
C LYS A 122 -20.97 -13.92 4.26
N SER A 123 -21.06 -14.39 3.04
CA SER A 123 -19.97 -15.09 2.36
C SER A 123 -18.96 -14.14 1.71
N ALA A 124 -19.35 -12.91 1.36
CA ALA A 124 -18.47 -11.92 0.73
C ALA A 124 -17.82 -10.97 1.74
N ALA A 125 -18.51 -10.69 2.84
CA ALA A 125 -18.05 -9.75 3.85
C ALA A 125 -16.62 -10.06 4.38
N PRO A 126 -16.25 -11.30 4.72
CA PRO A 126 -14.93 -11.57 5.29
C PRO A 126 -13.76 -11.22 4.37
N GLN A 127 -13.92 -11.44 3.07
CA GLN A 127 -12.90 -11.04 2.08
C GLN A 127 -12.80 -9.52 1.92
N ILE A 128 -13.93 -8.81 1.96
CA ILE A 128 -13.97 -7.34 1.90
C ILE A 128 -13.31 -6.76 3.15
N GLU A 129 -13.60 -7.32 4.33
CA GLU A 129 -12.97 -6.94 5.60
C GLU A 129 -11.46 -7.13 5.56
N TYR A 130 -10.99 -8.27 5.06
CA TYR A 130 -9.55 -8.52 4.88
C TYR A 130 -8.90 -7.48 3.96
N MET A 131 -9.50 -7.18 2.82
CA MET A 131 -8.97 -6.18 1.90
C MET A 131 -9.00 -4.76 2.48
N LEU A 132 -10.03 -4.41 3.26
CA LEU A 132 -10.08 -3.16 4.02
C LEU A 132 -8.95 -3.08 5.05
N GLY A 133 -8.73 -4.15 5.80
CA GLY A 133 -7.63 -4.23 6.76
C GLY A 133 -6.27 -3.99 6.12
N LYS A 134 -6.00 -4.65 5.00
CA LYS A 134 -4.77 -4.41 4.21
C LYS A 134 -4.70 -2.98 3.67
N ALA A 135 -5.79 -2.45 3.15
CA ALA A 135 -5.81 -1.08 2.63
C ALA A 135 -5.49 -0.05 3.72
N TYR A 136 -6.04 -0.21 4.93
CA TYR A 136 -5.70 0.64 6.07
C TYR A 136 -4.25 0.47 6.53
N PHE A 137 -3.72 -0.76 6.52
CA PHE A 137 -2.31 -1.01 6.83
C PHE A 137 -1.39 -0.25 5.87
N TYR A 138 -1.59 -0.38 4.56
CA TYR A 138 -0.78 0.34 3.57
C TYR A 138 -1.00 1.86 3.64
N LYS A 139 -2.22 2.31 3.92
CA LYS A 139 -2.51 3.73 4.09
C LYS A 139 -1.77 4.34 5.27
N ASN A 140 -1.55 3.57 6.34
CA ASN A 140 -0.77 4.01 7.51
C ASN A 140 0.68 4.36 7.16
N SER A 141 1.27 3.72 6.13
CA SER A 141 2.65 3.97 5.73
C SER A 141 2.84 5.21 4.84
N VAL A 142 1.78 5.66 4.14
CA VAL A 142 1.85 6.78 3.18
C VAL A 142 1.10 8.03 3.68
N SER A 143 0.37 7.94 4.78
CA SER A 143 -0.42 9.03 5.35
C SER A 143 0.27 9.66 6.55
N THR A 144 -0.05 10.93 6.82
CA THR A 144 0.30 11.62 8.07
C THR A 144 -0.61 11.24 9.23
N TYR A 145 -1.71 10.54 8.97
CA TYR A 145 -2.68 10.06 9.98
C TYR A 145 -2.45 8.59 10.28
N PHE A 146 -2.76 8.18 11.50
CA PHE A 146 -2.65 6.79 11.95
C PHE A 146 -3.90 6.00 11.57
N TYR A 147 -3.70 4.82 10.98
CA TYR A 147 -4.77 3.92 10.54
C TYR A 147 -4.59 2.48 11.03
N SER A 148 -3.58 2.22 11.88
CA SER A 148 -3.27 0.87 12.36
C SER A 148 -4.39 0.26 13.18
N ASP A 149 -5.16 1.07 13.92
CA ASP A 149 -6.35 0.63 14.66
C ASP A 149 -7.45 0.10 13.73
N LEU A 150 -7.68 0.77 12.60
CA LEU A 150 -8.63 0.31 11.59
C LEU A 150 -8.11 -0.93 10.87
N ALA A 151 -6.81 -1.02 10.60
CA ALA A 151 -6.20 -2.23 10.05
C ALA A 151 -6.43 -3.43 10.98
N VAL A 152 -6.11 -3.30 12.27
CA VAL A 152 -6.36 -4.34 13.28
C VAL A 152 -7.85 -4.71 13.29
N ARG A 153 -8.75 -3.73 13.38
CA ARG A 153 -10.19 -3.98 13.45
C ARG A 153 -10.67 -4.84 12.28
N TYR A 154 -10.36 -4.45 11.05
CA TYR A 154 -10.87 -5.13 9.87
C TYR A 154 -10.21 -6.49 9.64
N LEU A 155 -8.90 -6.63 9.92
CA LEU A 155 -8.22 -7.94 9.85
C LEU A 155 -8.77 -8.91 10.91
N THR A 156 -9.04 -8.43 12.12
CA THR A 156 -9.64 -9.24 13.18
C THR A 156 -11.07 -9.70 12.79
N LEU A 157 -11.90 -8.78 12.28
CA LEU A 157 -13.25 -9.13 11.79
C LEU A 157 -13.20 -10.18 10.67
N ALA A 158 -12.29 -10.02 9.70
CA ALA A 158 -12.12 -10.99 8.63
C ALA A 158 -11.80 -12.38 9.17
N LYS A 159 -10.90 -12.47 10.14
CA LYS A 159 -10.49 -13.72 10.80
C LYS A 159 -11.66 -14.32 11.60
N GLU A 160 -12.36 -13.52 12.40
CA GLU A 160 -13.52 -13.94 13.18
C GLU A 160 -14.68 -14.44 12.30
N HIS A 161 -14.85 -13.84 11.12
CA HIS A 161 -15.85 -14.25 10.12
C HIS A 161 -15.37 -15.40 9.22
N GLY A 162 -14.21 -16.00 9.54
CA GLY A 162 -13.71 -17.23 8.93
C GLY A 162 -12.92 -17.04 7.64
N TYR A 163 -12.46 -15.82 7.31
CA TYR A 163 -11.56 -15.63 6.20
C TYR A 163 -10.17 -16.18 6.52
N GLN A 164 -9.65 -17.01 5.63
CA GLN A 164 -8.32 -17.60 5.78
C GLN A 164 -7.38 -17.02 4.72
N ALA A 165 -6.32 -16.39 5.19
CA ALA A 165 -5.22 -15.90 4.36
C ALA A 165 -3.91 -16.08 5.12
N ASP A 166 -2.89 -16.55 4.42
CA ASP A 166 -1.58 -16.90 4.99
C ASP A 166 -0.86 -15.70 5.62
N ASP A 167 -1.21 -14.48 5.20
CA ASP A 167 -0.58 -13.23 5.62
C ASP A 167 -1.38 -12.43 6.67
N ILE A 168 -2.58 -12.89 7.05
CA ILE A 168 -3.46 -12.12 7.96
C ILE A 168 -2.82 -11.93 9.35
N ALA A 169 -2.17 -12.96 9.88
CA ALA A 169 -1.48 -12.92 11.15
C ALA A 169 -0.26 -12.00 11.11
N GLU A 170 0.49 -11.98 10.01
CA GLU A 170 1.62 -11.08 9.80
C GLU A 170 1.18 -9.61 9.77
N TYR A 171 0.13 -9.26 9.00
CA TYR A 171 -0.42 -7.90 8.98
C TYR A 171 -1.02 -7.46 10.31
N LEU A 172 -1.64 -8.37 11.07
CA LEU A 172 -2.07 -8.09 12.43
C LEU A 172 -0.89 -7.77 13.33
N GLY A 173 0.16 -8.59 13.29
CA GLY A 173 1.38 -8.37 14.07
C GLY A 173 2.02 -7.01 13.78
N LEU A 174 2.18 -6.65 12.51
CA LEU A 174 2.71 -5.35 12.08
C LEU A 174 1.81 -4.18 12.53
N SER A 175 0.49 -4.34 12.44
CA SER A 175 -0.46 -3.31 12.85
C SER A 175 -0.47 -3.12 14.37
N TYR A 176 -0.39 -4.20 15.16
CA TYR A 176 -0.25 -4.12 16.61
C TYR A 176 1.10 -3.51 17.01
N ALA A 177 2.19 -3.84 16.32
CA ALA A 177 3.50 -3.22 16.55
C ALA A 177 3.49 -1.71 16.34
N ALA A 178 2.75 -1.22 15.33
CA ALA A 178 2.57 0.20 15.06
C ALA A 178 1.70 0.94 16.11
N LEU A 179 0.89 0.18 16.88
CA LEU A 179 0.10 0.67 18.01
C LEU A 179 0.82 0.52 19.36
N ASP A 180 2.08 0.10 19.37
CA ASP A 180 2.85 -0.25 20.58
C ASP A 180 2.19 -1.36 21.44
N MET A 181 1.32 -2.16 20.84
CA MET A 181 0.68 -3.33 21.47
C MET A 181 1.59 -4.57 21.33
N THR A 182 2.66 -4.57 22.10
CA THR A 182 3.81 -5.49 21.95
C THR A 182 3.41 -6.96 22.12
N MET A 183 2.58 -7.30 23.11
CA MET A 183 2.21 -8.69 23.38
C MET A 183 1.26 -9.25 22.32
N GLU A 184 0.31 -8.45 21.84
CA GLU A 184 -0.59 -8.81 20.74
C GLU A 184 0.18 -8.95 19.42
N SER A 185 1.18 -8.11 19.21
CA SER A 185 2.09 -8.20 18.07
C SER A 185 2.89 -9.51 18.10
N ILE A 186 3.52 -9.86 19.22
CA ILE A 186 4.24 -11.14 19.40
C ILE A 186 3.32 -12.33 19.15
N SER A 187 2.12 -12.30 19.72
CA SER A 187 1.13 -13.38 19.54
C SER A 187 0.80 -13.58 18.06
N SER A 188 0.51 -12.47 17.35
CA SER A 188 0.15 -12.52 15.93
C SER A 188 1.32 -12.98 15.06
N PHE A 189 2.54 -12.50 15.31
CA PHE A 189 3.72 -12.96 14.58
C PHE A 189 4.05 -14.43 14.86
N THR A 190 3.86 -14.89 16.09
CA THR A 190 4.05 -16.32 16.43
C THR A 190 3.04 -17.19 15.68
N GLU A 191 1.81 -16.72 15.50
CA GLU A 191 0.83 -17.41 14.65
C GLU A 191 1.28 -17.41 13.18
N ALA A 192 1.81 -16.29 12.66
CA ALA A 192 2.31 -16.19 11.29
C ALA A 192 3.47 -17.18 11.03
N LEU A 193 4.34 -17.44 12.03
CA LEU A 193 5.42 -18.42 11.93
C LEU A 193 4.94 -19.87 11.71
N LEU A 194 3.70 -20.19 12.12
CA LEU A 194 3.13 -21.53 11.89
C LEU A 194 2.78 -21.74 10.40
N VAL A 195 2.62 -20.66 9.65
CA VAL A 195 2.30 -20.69 8.21
C VAL A 195 3.58 -20.58 7.38
N ARG A 196 4.42 -19.61 7.70
CA ARG A 196 5.63 -19.33 6.94
C ARG A 196 6.70 -18.71 7.83
N GLU A 197 7.92 -19.18 7.70
CA GLU A 197 9.10 -18.54 8.30
C GLU A 197 9.79 -17.65 7.25
N SER A 198 10.21 -16.45 7.69
CA SER A 198 11.06 -15.56 6.92
C SER A 198 11.95 -14.75 7.87
N ASP A 199 13.12 -14.32 7.39
CA ASP A 199 14.04 -13.51 8.19
C ASP A 199 13.39 -12.21 8.66
N SER A 200 12.56 -11.57 7.82
CA SER A 200 11.81 -10.37 8.18
C SER A 200 10.83 -10.62 9.33
N LEU A 201 10.14 -11.76 9.33
CA LEU A 201 9.23 -12.13 10.41
C LEU A 201 9.98 -12.43 11.71
N LEU A 202 11.09 -13.18 11.62
CA LEU A 202 11.94 -13.45 12.77
C LEU A 202 12.51 -12.16 13.37
N LEU A 203 12.97 -11.23 12.54
CA LEU A 203 13.45 -9.92 12.99
C LEU A 203 12.35 -9.11 13.67
N SER A 204 11.15 -9.06 13.08
CA SER A 204 10.01 -8.36 13.68
C SER A 204 9.66 -8.92 15.07
N ILE A 205 9.72 -10.23 15.24
CA ILE A 205 9.51 -10.88 16.55
C ILE A 205 10.62 -10.48 17.52
N ALA A 206 11.89 -10.54 17.09
CA ALA A 206 13.03 -10.16 17.92
C ALA A 206 12.92 -8.70 18.40
N GLU A 207 12.51 -7.79 17.52
CA GLU A 207 12.26 -6.36 17.85
C GLU A 207 11.17 -6.20 18.90
N GLN A 208 10.06 -6.96 18.81
CA GLN A 208 9.00 -6.88 19.81
C GLN A 208 9.45 -7.46 21.17
N TYR A 209 10.20 -8.56 21.19
CA TYR A 209 10.78 -9.09 22.43
C TYR A 209 11.81 -8.12 23.03
N TYR A 210 12.60 -7.42 22.20
CA TYR A 210 13.50 -6.37 22.66
C TYR A 210 12.73 -5.22 23.31
N LYS A 211 11.65 -4.74 22.71
CA LYS A 211 10.75 -3.72 23.29
C LYS A 211 10.16 -4.19 24.62
N ALA A 212 9.78 -5.44 24.73
CA ALA A 212 9.29 -6.04 25.95
C ALA A 212 10.39 -6.25 27.03
N LYS A 213 11.65 -5.99 26.69
CA LYS A 213 12.85 -6.31 27.52
C LYS A 213 13.03 -7.80 27.80
N GLU A 214 12.41 -8.65 27.00
CA GLU A 214 12.57 -10.09 27.03
C GLU A 214 13.78 -10.48 26.17
N TYR A 215 14.96 -10.03 26.61
CA TYR A 215 16.20 -10.09 25.84
C TYR A 215 16.60 -11.53 25.44
N ALA A 216 16.40 -12.49 26.35
CA ALA A 216 16.73 -13.88 26.06
C ALA A 216 15.94 -14.43 24.87
N ALA A 217 14.64 -14.12 24.77
CA ALA A 217 13.82 -14.51 23.64
C ALA A 217 14.23 -13.78 22.36
N SER A 218 14.47 -12.47 22.43
CA SER A 218 14.97 -11.69 21.29
C SER A 218 16.25 -12.27 20.72
N ILE A 219 17.23 -12.57 21.55
CA ILE A 219 18.53 -13.17 21.18
C ILE A 219 18.33 -14.51 20.42
N GLN A 220 17.39 -15.36 20.86
CA GLN A 220 17.14 -16.63 20.17
C GLN A 220 16.69 -16.44 18.73
N TYR A 221 15.79 -15.49 18.47
CA TYR A 221 15.33 -15.18 17.12
C TYR A 221 16.43 -14.54 16.27
N LEU A 222 17.25 -13.65 16.86
CA LEU A 222 18.39 -13.04 16.16
C LEU A 222 19.43 -14.07 15.73
N TYR A 223 19.77 -15.03 16.60
CA TYR A 223 20.70 -16.10 16.21
C TYR A 223 20.11 -17.03 15.14
N ARG A 224 18.79 -17.21 15.07
CA ARG A 224 18.19 -17.96 13.95
C ARG A 224 18.45 -17.26 12.63
N ILE A 225 18.35 -15.92 12.58
CA ILE A 225 18.67 -15.15 11.40
C ILE A 225 20.18 -15.23 11.11
N ILE A 226 21.02 -14.85 12.06
CA ILE A 226 22.49 -14.76 11.89
C ILE A 226 23.08 -16.08 11.37
N ASN A 227 22.57 -17.22 11.83
CA ASN A 227 23.11 -18.52 11.45
C ASN A 227 22.60 -19.08 10.12
N ASN A 228 21.50 -18.55 9.57
CA ASN A 228 20.82 -19.17 8.43
C ASN A 228 20.55 -18.22 7.26
N THR A 229 20.63 -16.90 7.47
CA THR A 229 20.28 -15.93 6.42
C THR A 229 21.39 -15.81 5.38
N GLU A 230 20.99 -15.75 4.11
CA GLU A 230 21.83 -15.29 3.00
C GLU A 230 21.60 -13.79 2.68
N ASN A 231 20.66 -13.14 3.37
CA ASN A 231 20.33 -11.75 3.18
C ASN A 231 21.22 -10.87 4.06
N GLU A 232 22.19 -10.19 3.43
CA GLU A 232 23.14 -9.31 4.12
C GLU A 232 22.44 -8.21 4.93
N GLU A 233 21.36 -7.61 4.43
CA GLU A 233 20.62 -6.57 5.16
C GLU A 233 20.03 -7.12 6.46
N MET A 234 19.42 -8.32 6.42
CA MET A 234 18.85 -8.96 7.60
C MET A 234 19.94 -9.36 8.60
N LEU A 235 21.07 -9.83 8.11
CA LEU A 235 22.26 -10.16 8.92
C LEU A 235 22.72 -8.91 9.69
N LEU A 236 22.96 -7.80 8.99
CA LEU A 236 23.46 -6.56 9.60
C LEU A 236 22.45 -5.97 10.60
N LYS A 237 21.17 -5.96 10.29
CA LYS A 237 20.12 -5.53 11.23
C LYS A 237 20.09 -6.40 12.50
N SER A 238 20.28 -7.69 12.34
CA SER A 238 20.32 -8.63 13.48
C SER A 238 21.52 -8.39 14.39
N HIS A 239 22.71 -8.16 13.83
CA HIS A 239 23.89 -7.80 14.62
C HIS A 239 23.71 -6.43 15.34
N ILE A 240 23.11 -5.43 14.68
CA ILE A 240 22.82 -4.14 15.32
C ILE A 240 21.88 -4.31 16.52
N LEU A 241 20.78 -5.06 16.35
CA LEU A 241 19.84 -5.27 17.43
C LEU A 241 20.46 -6.08 18.58
N LEU A 242 21.26 -7.11 18.27
CA LEU A 242 21.98 -7.91 19.25
C LEU A 242 22.99 -7.05 20.03
N GLY A 243 23.74 -6.17 19.34
CA GLY A 243 24.62 -5.19 19.96
C GLY A 243 23.89 -4.25 20.91
N ASN A 244 22.70 -3.78 20.55
CA ASN A 244 21.86 -2.95 21.42
C ASN A 244 21.40 -3.72 22.67
N ILE A 245 21.02 -4.98 22.53
CA ILE A 245 20.67 -5.85 23.66
C ILE A 245 21.87 -5.98 24.61
N TYR A 246 23.05 -6.22 24.07
CA TYR A 246 24.26 -6.33 24.89
C TYR A 246 24.65 -5.01 25.59
N ILE A 247 24.36 -3.84 24.99
CA ILE A 247 24.49 -2.56 25.70
C ILE A 247 23.51 -2.48 26.87
N ASP A 248 22.24 -2.86 26.66
CA ASP A 248 21.19 -2.80 27.69
C ASP A 248 21.44 -3.79 28.84
N THR A 249 22.11 -4.91 28.54
CA THR A 249 22.54 -5.92 29.54
C THR A 249 23.95 -5.70 30.08
N GLU A 250 24.59 -4.57 29.74
CA GLU A 250 25.92 -4.15 30.17
C GLU A 250 27.08 -5.09 29.73
N ASP A 251 26.85 -5.94 28.74
CA ASP A 251 27.90 -6.72 28.07
C ASP A 251 28.54 -5.91 26.95
N TYR A 252 29.40 -4.97 27.33
CA TYR A 252 30.01 -4.03 26.37
C TYR A 252 31.00 -4.71 25.41
N ASP A 253 31.63 -5.78 25.81
CA ASP A 253 32.55 -6.55 24.95
C ASP A 253 31.77 -7.32 23.90
N GLY A 254 30.68 -7.98 24.30
CA GLY A 254 29.71 -8.58 23.36
C GLY A 254 29.14 -7.57 22.37
N ALA A 255 28.67 -6.42 22.87
CA ALA A 255 28.14 -5.36 22.02
C ALA A 255 29.18 -4.85 20.99
N LEU A 256 30.44 -4.67 21.41
CA LEU A 256 31.51 -4.20 20.52
C LEU A 256 31.79 -5.22 19.42
N ASN A 257 31.79 -6.53 19.75
CA ASN A 257 31.97 -7.59 18.76
C ASN A 257 30.86 -7.54 17.68
N GLU A 258 29.60 -7.37 18.09
CA GLU A 258 28.47 -7.32 17.16
C GLU A 258 28.54 -6.09 16.23
N PHE A 259 28.83 -4.90 16.77
CA PHE A 259 28.97 -3.71 15.94
C PHE A 259 30.22 -3.76 15.02
N ASN A 260 31.31 -4.38 15.46
CA ASN A 260 32.48 -4.58 14.61
C ASN A 260 32.17 -5.56 13.48
N ALA A 261 31.40 -6.62 13.70
CA ALA A 261 30.95 -7.52 12.64
C ALA A 261 30.11 -6.76 11.58
N VAL A 262 29.31 -5.77 11.98
CA VAL A 262 28.62 -4.89 11.04
C VAL A 262 29.61 -4.06 10.23
N ILE A 263 30.61 -3.43 10.87
CA ILE A 263 31.58 -2.55 10.20
C ILE A 263 32.50 -3.34 9.25
N GLU A 264 32.87 -4.57 9.60
CA GLU A 264 33.69 -5.44 8.75
C GLU A 264 32.96 -5.82 7.44
N ASN A 265 31.64 -5.96 7.48
CA ASN A 265 30.82 -6.23 6.32
C ASN A 265 30.40 -4.93 5.59
N ASN A 266 30.17 -3.86 6.32
CA ASN A 266 29.75 -2.55 5.81
C ASN A 266 30.34 -1.43 6.66
N ASP A 267 31.46 -0.87 6.25
CA ASP A 267 32.16 0.24 6.91
C ASP A 267 31.37 1.57 6.91
N ASN A 268 30.26 1.64 6.17
CA ASN A 268 29.36 2.77 6.10
C ASN A 268 28.08 2.60 6.95
N SER A 269 28.13 1.87 8.05
CA SER A 269 27.01 1.76 8.97
C SER A 269 27.01 2.86 10.02
N ALA A 270 26.11 3.83 9.88
CA ALA A 270 25.92 4.90 10.87
C ALA A 270 25.45 4.36 12.21
N ASP A 271 24.56 3.36 12.21
CA ASP A 271 24.02 2.74 13.42
C ASP A 271 25.11 1.99 14.21
N ALA A 272 26.01 1.28 13.54
CA ALA A 272 27.11 0.61 14.21
C ALA A 272 28.08 1.60 14.89
N HIS A 273 28.46 2.67 14.20
CA HIS A 273 29.27 3.73 14.80
C HIS A 273 28.55 4.42 15.96
N TYR A 274 27.23 4.62 15.84
CA TYR A 274 26.43 5.17 16.93
C TYR A 274 26.45 4.23 18.16
N GLY A 275 26.27 2.93 17.97
CA GLY A 275 26.31 1.92 19.00
C GLY A 275 27.67 1.86 19.72
N ILE A 276 28.78 1.85 18.95
CA ILE A 276 30.15 1.92 19.52
C ILE A 276 30.33 3.20 20.35
N GLY A 277 29.79 4.32 19.86
CA GLY A 277 29.78 5.58 20.61
C GLY A 277 29.04 5.46 21.95
N LEU A 278 27.90 4.76 21.99
CA LEU A 278 27.17 4.51 23.23
C LEU A 278 27.98 3.66 24.22
N ILE A 279 28.71 2.65 23.73
CA ILE A 279 29.59 1.84 24.58
C ILE A 279 30.68 2.71 25.22
N TYR A 280 31.37 3.54 24.42
CA TYR A 280 32.40 4.45 24.96
C TYR A 280 31.81 5.46 25.96
N GLU A 281 30.60 5.95 25.76
CA GLU A 281 29.91 6.81 26.73
C GLU A 281 29.68 6.07 28.05
N LYS A 282 29.19 4.84 28.03
CA LYS A 282 29.00 3.99 29.22
C LYS A 282 30.31 3.69 29.94
N GLN A 283 31.40 3.61 29.22
CA GLN A 283 32.75 3.49 29.76
C GLN A 283 33.37 4.81 30.20
N ASN A 284 32.61 5.92 30.24
CA ASN A 284 33.04 7.27 30.54
C ASN A 284 34.14 7.83 29.60
N ASN A 285 34.29 7.28 28.42
CA ASN A 285 35.23 7.75 27.40
C ASN A 285 34.53 8.70 26.41
N ASN A 286 34.17 9.89 26.88
CA ASN A 286 33.42 10.87 26.10
C ASN A 286 34.16 11.32 24.83
N VAL A 287 35.49 11.29 24.82
CA VAL A 287 36.28 11.70 23.63
C VAL A 287 36.07 10.71 22.49
N LYS A 288 36.20 9.40 22.78
CA LYS A 288 35.97 8.35 21.79
C LYS A 288 34.48 8.29 21.39
N ALA A 289 33.58 8.42 22.36
CA ALA A 289 32.12 8.43 22.06
C ALA A 289 31.77 9.52 21.03
N ARG A 290 32.20 10.75 21.24
CA ARG A 290 31.98 11.87 20.30
C ARG A 290 32.66 11.66 18.94
N ALA A 291 33.80 10.97 18.89
CA ALA A 291 34.46 10.64 17.64
C ALA A 291 33.61 9.67 16.81
N GLU A 292 33.07 8.62 17.44
CA GLU A 292 32.22 7.65 16.75
C GLU A 292 30.89 8.27 16.30
N TRP A 293 30.23 9.10 17.08
CA TRP A 293 29.01 9.79 16.67
C TRP A 293 29.23 10.78 15.51
N ARG A 294 30.43 11.39 15.42
CA ARG A 294 30.78 12.20 14.23
C ARG A 294 31.00 11.34 13.00
N LYS A 295 31.55 10.11 13.13
CA LYS A 295 31.64 9.17 12.02
C LYS A 295 30.24 8.79 11.54
N ALA A 296 29.33 8.46 12.45
CA ALA A 296 27.94 8.19 12.12
C ALA A 296 27.27 9.34 11.32
N LEU A 297 27.48 10.60 11.75
CA LEU A 297 26.96 11.78 11.02
C LEU A 297 27.67 12.04 9.69
N LYS A 298 28.92 11.65 9.53
CA LYS A 298 29.61 11.72 8.24
C LYS A 298 28.97 10.77 7.21
N ILE A 299 28.54 9.60 7.68
CA ILE A 299 27.85 8.58 6.85
C ILE A 299 26.41 9.02 6.60
N GLN A 300 25.68 9.35 7.67
CA GLN A 300 24.27 9.75 7.63
C GLN A 300 24.07 11.09 8.35
N PRO A 301 24.06 12.23 7.65
CA PRO A 301 24.00 13.58 8.27
C PRO A 301 22.78 13.84 9.13
N ASN A 302 21.68 13.13 8.88
CA ASN A 302 20.42 13.23 9.63
C ASN A 302 20.23 12.10 10.67
N HIS A 303 21.30 11.37 11.06
CA HIS A 303 21.22 10.30 12.07
C HIS A 303 20.77 10.86 13.43
N ALA A 304 19.51 10.60 13.81
CA ALA A 304 18.82 11.25 14.93
C ALA A 304 19.53 11.02 16.27
N GLY A 305 19.99 9.78 16.54
CA GLY A 305 20.69 9.43 17.77
C GLY A 305 22.00 10.20 17.95
N SER A 306 22.81 10.27 16.89
CA SER A 306 24.10 10.99 16.91
C SER A 306 23.92 12.49 17.00
N LEU A 307 22.90 13.08 16.35
CA LEU A 307 22.56 14.49 16.48
C LEU A 307 22.17 14.80 17.93
N LYS A 308 21.30 14.00 18.52
CA LYS A 308 20.90 14.17 19.92
C LYS A 308 22.09 14.12 20.87
N LYS A 309 23.01 13.18 20.70
CA LYS A 309 24.20 13.01 21.55
C LYS A 309 25.25 14.11 21.38
N LEU A 310 25.37 14.72 20.22
CA LEU A 310 26.37 15.75 19.96
C LEU A 310 25.89 17.19 20.22
N TYR A 311 24.59 17.46 20.02
CA TYR A 311 24.05 18.82 19.99
C TYR A 311 22.92 19.11 21.00
N ASN A 312 22.23 18.07 21.53
CA ASN A 312 21.12 18.23 22.47
C ASN A 312 21.53 17.78 23.90
N ASN A 313 22.56 18.38 24.43
CA ASN A 313 22.88 18.28 25.88
C ASN A 313 22.29 19.44 26.63
#